data_09642bc666d94459ad6877e6f44f715d
#
_entry.id   09642bc666d94459ad6877e6f44f715d
#
_cell.length_a   1.000
_cell.length_b   1.000
_cell.length_c   1.000
_cell.angle_alpha   90.00
_cell.angle_beta   90.00
_cell.angle_gamma   90.00
#
_symmetry.space_group_name_H-M   'P 1'
#
loop_
_entity.id
_entity.type
_entity.pdbx_description
1 polymer ?
#
loop_
_entity_poly.entity_id
_entity_poly.type
_entity_poly.pdbx_seq_one_letter_code
_entity_poly.pdbx_strand_id
1 'polypeptide(L)'
;MRALPPYSYVPGHEHPHPVTDPLGHLYGRTHAAPIPPETLAQLPSEPASRCQGLPSLLATTPQWRYALDLFNEGFYWESHEAWEAFWHALGRTTSEARFVQGLIHLAAACVKIREGRPEGVRRHTQRARTLLGDLGAASRGGVGAHAATLGLAPESISNVIRELEHYRTECWHTSKTPVVRVLSADLRLAG
;
A
#
# COMPACT_ATOMS: atom_id res chain seq x y z
N MET A 1 11.49 5.37 -14.78
CA MET A 1 10.13 5.04 -14.29
C MET A 1 9.79 3.62 -14.74
N ARG A 2 9.35 2.75 -13.85
CA ARG A 2 8.95 1.38 -14.22
C ARG A 2 7.59 1.43 -14.92
N ALA A 3 7.41 0.69 -16.02
CA ALA A 3 6.14 0.65 -16.72
C ALA A 3 5.05 0.02 -15.83
N LEU A 4 3.85 0.56 -15.90
CA LEU A 4 2.68 0.00 -15.22
C LEU A 4 2.26 -1.32 -15.89
N PRO A 5 1.62 -2.25 -15.16
CA PRO A 5 1.10 -3.48 -15.73
C PRO A 5 0.00 -3.24 -16.77
N PRO A 6 -0.28 -4.20 -17.65
CA PRO A 6 -1.34 -4.05 -18.65
C PRO A 6 -2.77 -4.09 -18.07
N TYR A 7 -2.94 -4.62 -16.87
CA TYR A 7 -4.21 -4.69 -16.14
C TYR A 7 -3.96 -4.75 -14.63
N SER A 8 -4.96 -4.40 -13.83
CA SER A 8 -5.00 -4.66 -12.40
C SER A 8 -5.85 -5.90 -12.14
N TYR A 9 -5.29 -6.86 -11.42
CA TYR A 9 -5.99 -8.10 -11.11
C TYR A 9 -7.13 -7.87 -10.12
N VAL A 10 -8.27 -8.48 -10.42
CA VAL A 10 -9.44 -8.51 -9.55
C VAL A 10 -9.95 -9.95 -9.50
N PRO A 11 -10.01 -10.59 -8.32
CA PRO A 11 -10.55 -11.93 -8.18
C PRO A 11 -11.96 -12.05 -8.77
N GLY A 12 -12.15 -13.06 -9.63
CA GLY A 12 -13.43 -13.29 -10.31
C GLY A 12 -13.64 -12.53 -11.61
N HIS A 13 -12.69 -11.66 -12.02
CA HIS A 13 -12.68 -11.05 -13.35
C HIS A 13 -11.92 -11.91 -14.37
N GLU A 14 -11.99 -11.54 -15.66
CA GLU A 14 -11.47 -12.34 -16.77
C GLU A 14 -9.94 -12.32 -16.92
N HIS A 15 -9.25 -11.37 -16.26
CA HIS A 15 -7.81 -11.26 -16.38
C HIS A 15 -7.08 -12.40 -15.66
N PRO A 16 -6.01 -12.94 -16.25
CA PRO A 16 -5.25 -14.03 -15.66
C PRO A 16 -4.62 -13.61 -14.34
N HIS A 17 -4.48 -14.57 -13.41
CA HIS A 17 -3.82 -14.27 -12.14
C HIS A 17 -2.35 -13.91 -12.40
N PRO A 18 -1.87 -12.73 -11.93
CA PRO A 18 -0.56 -12.22 -12.32
C PRO A 18 0.60 -13.17 -12.09
N VAL A 19 0.58 -13.92 -11.00
CA VAL A 19 1.71 -14.76 -10.55
C VAL A 19 1.53 -16.24 -10.95
N THR A 20 0.30 -16.79 -10.82
CA THR A 20 0.07 -18.23 -10.95
C THR A 20 -0.39 -18.66 -12.33
N ASP A 21 -0.91 -17.75 -13.13
CA ASP A 21 -1.34 -18.03 -14.49
C ASP A 21 -0.18 -17.82 -15.48
N PRO A 22 0.09 -18.73 -16.41
CA PRO A 22 1.12 -18.56 -17.44
C PRO A 22 0.99 -17.29 -18.28
N LEU A 23 -0.21 -16.76 -18.44
CA LEU A 23 -0.47 -15.50 -19.14
C LEU A 23 -0.41 -14.27 -18.22
N GLY A 24 -0.16 -14.48 -16.93
CA GLY A 24 -0.06 -13.42 -15.93
C GLY A 24 1.19 -12.56 -16.12
N HIS A 25 1.06 -11.26 -15.95
CA HIS A 25 2.16 -10.30 -16.20
C HIS A 25 3.34 -10.41 -15.21
N LEU A 26 3.20 -11.16 -14.13
CA LEU A 26 4.25 -11.49 -13.15
C LEU A 26 4.65 -12.97 -13.17
N TYR A 27 4.07 -13.79 -14.05
CA TYR A 27 4.37 -15.23 -14.12
C TYR A 27 5.86 -15.47 -14.37
N GLY A 28 6.45 -16.37 -13.58
CA GLY A 28 7.86 -16.73 -13.70
C GLY A 28 8.85 -15.61 -13.35
N ARG A 29 8.38 -14.44 -12.89
CA ARG A 29 9.26 -13.35 -12.45
C ARG A 29 9.60 -13.52 -10.98
N THR A 30 10.90 -13.49 -10.69
CA THR A 30 11.37 -13.35 -9.30
C THR A 30 11.18 -11.90 -8.88
N HIS A 31 10.42 -11.69 -7.82
CA HIS A 31 10.35 -10.36 -7.21
C HIS A 31 11.72 -10.00 -6.65
N ALA A 32 12.35 -8.95 -7.20
CA ALA A 32 13.54 -8.39 -6.58
C ALA A 32 13.18 -7.95 -5.15
N ALA A 33 14.09 -8.17 -4.20
CA ALA A 33 13.89 -7.69 -2.84
C ALA A 33 13.54 -6.19 -2.88
N PRO A 34 12.48 -5.75 -2.21
CA PRO A 34 12.00 -4.36 -2.28
C PRO A 34 13.01 -3.39 -1.67
N ILE A 35 13.79 -3.88 -0.70
CA ILE A 35 14.89 -3.16 -0.08
C ILE A 35 16.10 -4.07 -0.19
N PRO A 36 17.19 -3.64 -0.86
CA PRO A 36 18.41 -4.43 -0.95
C PRO A 36 18.94 -4.79 0.45
N PRO A 37 19.44 -6.02 0.66
CA PRO A 37 19.96 -6.44 1.96
C PRO A 37 21.07 -5.53 2.51
N GLU A 38 21.94 -5.04 1.63
CA GLU A 38 22.99 -4.09 1.96
C GLU A 38 22.43 -2.76 2.48
N THR A 39 21.27 -2.35 2.01
CA THR A 39 20.59 -1.13 2.48
C THR A 39 19.95 -1.35 3.85
N LEU A 40 19.34 -2.52 4.08
CA LEU A 40 18.82 -2.90 5.40
C LEU A 40 19.94 -3.02 6.43
N ALA A 41 21.11 -3.52 6.03
CA ALA A 41 22.28 -3.64 6.91
C ALA A 41 22.88 -2.29 7.34
N GLN A 42 22.64 -1.21 6.59
CA GLN A 42 23.06 0.15 6.93
C GLN A 42 22.12 0.85 7.93
N LEU A 43 20.95 0.25 8.19
CA LEU A 43 20.04 0.80 9.20
C LEU A 43 20.63 0.59 10.59
N PRO A 44 20.54 1.61 11.48
CA PRO A 44 21.00 1.48 12.86
C PRO A 44 20.38 0.26 13.54
N SER A 45 21.15 -0.41 14.37
CA SER A 45 20.69 -1.58 15.13
C SER A 45 19.64 -1.21 16.19
N GLU A 46 19.72 0.02 16.71
CA GLU A 46 18.79 0.52 17.71
C GLU A 46 17.42 0.88 17.08
N PRO A 47 16.31 0.37 17.65
CA PRO A 47 14.97 0.57 17.11
C PRO A 47 14.60 2.06 16.91
N ALA A 48 14.93 2.92 17.88
CA ALA A 48 14.62 4.36 17.82
C ALA A 48 15.37 5.08 16.68
N SER A 49 16.64 4.72 16.43
CA SER A 49 17.44 5.29 15.35
C SER A 49 17.04 4.72 13.99
N ARG A 50 16.60 3.46 13.95
CA ARG A 50 16.06 2.82 12.75
C ARG A 50 14.82 3.56 12.24
N CYS A 51 13.93 3.94 13.15
CA CYS A 51 12.73 4.73 12.83
C CYS A 51 13.04 6.11 12.23
N GLN A 52 14.19 6.70 12.47
CA GLN A 52 14.56 8.02 11.91
C GLN A 52 15.11 7.92 10.48
N GLY A 53 15.88 6.87 10.16
CA GLY A 53 16.50 6.71 8.84
C GLY A 53 15.62 6.02 7.80
N LEU A 54 14.76 5.11 8.24
CA LEU A 54 13.95 4.28 7.35
C LEU A 54 12.96 5.07 6.46
N PRO A 55 12.26 6.12 6.94
CA PRO A 55 11.36 6.91 6.09
C PRO A 55 12.05 7.56 4.92
N SER A 56 13.19 8.20 5.16
CA SER A 56 13.98 8.85 4.12
C SER A 56 14.53 7.82 3.12
N LEU A 57 14.98 6.67 3.62
CA LEU A 57 15.45 5.58 2.80
C LEU A 57 14.34 5.05 1.89
N LEU A 58 13.16 4.75 2.44
CA LEU A 58 12.03 4.25 1.67
C LEU A 58 11.55 5.27 0.64
N ALA A 59 11.46 6.56 1.01
CA ALA A 59 11.04 7.63 0.11
C ALA A 59 11.94 7.74 -1.14
N THR A 60 13.22 7.36 -1.04
CA THR A 60 14.15 7.33 -2.18
C THR A 60 14.13 6.01 -2.96
N THR A 61 13.57 4.94 -2.39
CA THR A 61 13.55 3.61 -3.01
C THR A 61 12.60 3.56 -4.21
N PRO A 62 13.08 3.22 -5.42
CA PRO A 62 12.21 3.16 -6.59
C PRO A 62 11.04 2.20 -6.43
N GLN A 63 11.21 1.10 -5.69
CA GLN A 63 10.16 0.11 -5.41
C GLN A 63 9.05 0.68 -4.54
N TRP A 64 9.38 1.51 -3.53
CA TRP A 64 8.40 2.19 -2.69
C TRP A 64 7.55 3.18 -3.49
N ARG A 65 8.22 4.01 -4.29
CA ARG A 65 7.53 4.95 -5.19
C ARG A 65 6.63 4.22 -6.18
N TYR A 66 7.13 3.12 -6.74
CA TYR A 66 6.34 2.30 -7.67
C TYR A 66 5.09 1.70 -7.01
N ALA A 67 5.17 1.24 -5.76
CA ALA A 67 4.01 0.75 -5.01
C ALA A 67 2.95 1.86 -4.78
N LEU A 68 3.39 3.11 -4.55
CA LEU A 68 2.51 4.28 -4.47
C LEU A 68 1.87 4.60 -5.81
N ASP A 69 2.67 4.62 -6.89
CA ASP A 69 2.18 4.85 -8.25
C ASP A 69 1.10 3.81 -8.63
N LEU A 70 1.37 2.53 -8.33
CA LEU A 70 0.39 1.45 -8.55
C LEU A 70 -0.93 1.73 -7.82
N PHE A 71 -0.89 2.12 -6.55
CA PHE A 71 -2.09 2.43 -5.78
C PHE A 71 -2.85 3.61 -6.37
N ASN A 72 -2.16 4.71 -6.64
CA ASN A 72 -2.75 5.95 -7.12
C ASN A 72 -3.34 5.80 -8.53
N GLU A 73 -2.76 4.93 -9.36
CA GLU A 73 -3.23 4.65 -10.73
C GLU A 73 -4.28 3.53 -10.81
N GLY A 74 -4.72 2.97 -9.67
CA GLY A 74 -5.78 1.96 -9.64
C GLY A 74 -5.35 0.51 -9.77
N PHE A 75 -4.04 0.23 -9.70
CA PHE A 75 -3.46 -1.12 -9.68
C PHE A 75 -3.41 -1.66 -8.25
N TYR A 76 -4.58 -1.79 -7.62
CA TYR A 76 -4.67 -2.05 -6.18
C TYR A 76 -4.15 -3.42 -5.76
N TRP A 77 -4.38 -4.46 -6.55
CA TRP A 77 -3.86 -5.79 -6.26
C TRP A 77 -2.32 -5.80 -6.35
N GLU A 78 -1.77 -5.21 -7.39
CA GLU A 78 -0.32 -5.11 -7.61
C GLU A 78 0.37 -4.26 -6.54
N SER A 79 -0.30 -3.20 -6.09
CA SER A 79 0.17 -2.38 -4.98
C SER A 79 0.17 -3.17 -3.65
N HIS A 80 -0.88 -3.95 -3.41
CA HIS A 80 -0.96 -4.87 -2.27
C HIS A 80 0.24 -5.82 -2.24
N GLU A 81 0.53 -6.51 -3.33
CA GLU A 81 1.67 -7.43 -3.46
C GLU A 81 3.02 -6.71 -3.27
N ALA A 82 3.16 -5.52 -3.84
CA ALA A 82 4.37 -4.71 -3.67
C ALA A 82 4.61 -4.35 -2.20
N TRP A 83 3.56 -3.96 -1.47
CA TRP A 83 3.66 -3.67 -0.03
C TRP A 83 3.84 -4.92 0.82
N GLU A 84 3.29 -6.07 0.44
CA GLU A 84 3.59 -7.34 1.13
C GLU A 84 5.08 -7.65 1.14
N ALA A 85 5.78 -7.39 0.03
CA ALA A 85 7.22 -7.56 -0.02
C ALA A 85 7.96 -6.67 1.01
N PHE A 86 7.53 -5.40 1.19
CA PHE A 86 8.06 -4.53 2.25
C PHE A 86 7.72 -5.04 3.64
N TRP A 87 6.47 -5.47 3.87
CA TRP A 87 6.04 -6.03 5.14
C TRP A 87 6.90 -7.23 5.57
N HIS A 88 7.22 -8.11 4.63
CA HIS A 88 8.13 -9.23 4.86
C HIS A 88 9.55 -8.76 5.18
N ALA A 89 10.10 -7.83 4.41
CA ALA A 89 11.45 -7.31 4.61
C ALA A 89 11.60 -6.57 5.95
N LEU A 90 10.55 -5.92 6.43
CA LEU A 90 10.52 -5.20 7.72
C LEU A 90 10.29 -6.11 8.94
N GLY A 91 10.14 -7.43 8.75
CA GLY A 91 10.05 -8.40 9.84
C GLY A 91 8.64 -8.61 10.41
N ARG A 92 7.59 -8.22 9.69
CA ARG A 92 6.15 -8.48 9.95
C ARG A 92 5.56 -7.97 11.26
N THR A 93 6.33 -7.89 12.33
CA THR A 93 5.86 -7.55 13.69
C THR A 93 6.32 -6.19 14.18
N THR A 94 7.23 -5.53 13.46
CA THR A 94 7.71 -4.20 13.80
C THR A 94 6.61 -3.14 13.63
N SER A 95 6.79 -1.96 14.22
CA SER A 95 5.88 -0.82 14.06
C SER A 95 5.74 -0.41 12.59
N GLU A 96 6.86 -0.42 11.87
CA GLU A 96 6.94 -0.11 10.46
C GLU A 96 6.21 -1.15 9.60
N ALA A 97 6.40 -2.44 9.93
CA ALA A 97 5.66 -3.52 9.25
C ALA A 97 4.16 -3.40 9.50
N ARG A 98 3.71 -3.06 10.71
CA ARG A 98 2.30 -2.80 11.03
C ARG A 98 1.74 -1.63 10.23
N PHE A 99 2.54 -0.57 10.06
CA PHE A 99 2.16 0.54 9.19
C PHE A 99 1.96 0.09 7.75
N VAL A 100 2.92 -0.65 7.17
CA VAL A 100 2.81 -1.20 5.82
C VAL A 100 1.59 -2.14 5.71
N GLN A 101 1.30 -2.93 6.74
CA GLN A 101 0.10 -3.76 6.80
C GLN A 101 -1.18 -2.91 6.70
N GLY A 102 -1.18 -1.71 7.27
CA GLY A 102 -2.27 -0.75 7.10
C GLY A 102 -2.46 -0.34 5.63
N LEU A 103 -1.38 -0.06 4.90
CA LEU A 103 -1.42 0.26 3.48
C LEU A 103 -1.92 -0.93 2.64
N ILE A 104 -1.48 -2.14 2.96
CA ILE A 104 -1.98 -3.39 2.36
C ILE A 104 -3.51 -3.47 2.50
N HIS A 105 -4.04 -3.13 3.68
CA HIS A 105 -5.49 -3.12 3.89
C HIS A 105 -6.22 -2.02 3.12
N LEU A 106 -5.61 -0.85 2.88
CA LEU A 106 -6.20 0.17 1.99
C LEU A 106 -6.34 -0.39 0.56
N ALA A 107 -5.29 -0.99 0.03
CA ALA A 107 -5.31 -1.59 -1.30
C ALA A 107 -6.35 -2.74 -1.38
N ALA A 108 -6.38 -3.62 -0.38
CA ALA A 108 -7.37 -4.69 -0.31
C ALA A 108 -8.81 -4.16 -0.27
N ALA A 109 -9.09 -3.05 0.43
CA ALA A 109 -10.40 -2.41 0.41
C ALA A 109 -10.80 -1.98 -1.01
N CYS A 110 -9.87 -1.38 -1.76
CA CYS A 110 -10.11 -0.98 -3.14
C CYS A 110 -10.35 -2.19 -4.08
N VAL A 111 -9.62 -3.29 -3.90
CA VAL A 111 -9.92 -4.55 -4.61
C VAL A 111 -11.34 -5.03 -4.29
N LYS A 112 -11.79 -4.95 -3.02
CA LYS A 112 -13.16 -5.34 -2.64
C LYS A 112 -14.24 -4.44 -3.23
N ILE A 113 -13.93 -3.16 -3.49
CA ILE A 113 -14.81 -2.29 -4.28
C ILE A 113 -14.97 -2.86 -5.70
N ARG A 114 -13.86 -3.22 -6.34
CA ARG A 114 -13.87 -3.81 -7.69
C ARG A 114 -14.58 -5.16 -7.76
N GLU A 115 -14.54 -5.95 -6.68
CA GLU A 115 -15.27 -7.21 -6.55
C GLU A 115 -16.77 -7.03 -6.25
N GLY A 116 -17.24 -5.83 -5.94
CA GLY A 116 -18.61 -5.59 -5.50
C GLY A 116 -18.92 -6.18 -4.10
N ARG A 117 -17.95 -6.16 -3.17
CA ARG A 117 -18.07 -6.80 -1.85
C ARG A 117 -18.04 -5.79 -0.69
N PRO A 118 -19.19 -5.19 -0.32
CA PRO A 118 -19.28 -4.13 0.72
C PRO A 118 -18.68 -4.53 2.06
N GLU A 119 -18.99 -5.72 2.49
CA GLU A 119 -18.51 -6.22 3.78
C GLU A 119 -16.96 -6.34 3.79
N GLY A 120 -16.38 -6.72 2.66
CA GLY A 120 -14.93 -6.74 2.47
C GLY A 120 -14.33 -5.34 2.59
N VAL A 121 -14.93 -4.35 1.92
CA VAL A 121 -14.51 -2.95 2.01
C VAL A 121 -14.53 -2.49 3.45
N ARG A 122 -15.67 -2.62 4.14
CA ARG A 122 -15.83 -2.20 5.53
C ARG A 122 -14.78 -2.84 6.45
N ARG A 123 -14.57 -4.14 6.34
CA ARG A 123 -13.61 -4.88 7.17
C ARG A 123 -12.17 -4.42 6.93
N HIS A 124 -11.76 -4.27 5.68
CA HIS A 124 -10.40 -3.84 5.36
C HIS A 124 -10.18 -2.38 5.74
N THR A 125 -11.12 -1.48 5.49
CA THR A 125 -11.06 -0.07 5.91
C THR A 125 -10.92 0.05 7.43
N GLN A 126 -11.72 -0.70 8.19
CA GLN A 126 -11.61 -0.70 9.66
C GLN A 126 -10.24 -1.20 10.13
N ARG A 127 -9.69 -2.23 9.50
CA ARG A 127 -8.35 -2.71 9.82
C ARG A 127 -7.27 -1.69 9.49
N ALA A 128 -7.34 -1.08 8.31
CA ALA A 128 -6.45 0.01 7.92
C ALA A 128 -6.49 1.15 8.94
N ARG A 129 -7.70 1.59 9.32
CA ARG A 129 -7.88 2.63 10.34
C ARG A 129 -7.25 2.27 11.68
N THR A 130 -7.41 1.03 12.14
CA THR A 130 -6.81 0.58 13.40
C THR A 130 -5.27 0.61 13.34
N LEU A 131 -4.68 0.25 12.20
CA LEU A 131 -3.23 0.19 12.02
C LEU A 131 -2.59 1.55 11.73
N LEU A 132 -3.36 2.46 11.08
CA LEU A 132 -2.91 3.78 10.63
C LEU A 132 -3.50 4.94 11.45
N GLY A 133 -4.51 4.67 12.28
CA GLY A 133 -5.35 5.70 12.93
C GLY A 133 -4.64 6.52 14.01
N ASP A 134 -3.58 6.01 14.61
CA ASP A 134 -2.78 6.73 15.62
C ASP A 134 -1.92 7.87 15.01
N LEU A 135 -1.98 8.02 13.68
CA LEU A 135 -1.26 9.11 12.98
C LEU A 135 -1.73 10.50 13.42
N GLY A 136 -3.00 10.64 13.83
CA GLY A 136 -3.53 11.90 14.36
C GLY A 136 -3.01 12.27 15.76
N ALA A 137 -2.62 11.30 16.57
CA ALA A 137 -2.00 11.54 17.89
C ALA A 137 -0.53 11.93 17.74
N ALA A 138 0.16 11.38 16.74
CA ALA A 138 1.54 11.71 16.41
C ALA A 138 1.70 13.14 15.85
N SER A 139 0.64 13.72 15.26
CA SER A 139 0.64 15.11 14.74
C SER A 139 0.79 16.19 15.80
N ARG A 140 0.76 15.87 17.08
CA ARG A 140 0.95 16.81 18.20
C ARG A 140 2.41 16.97 18.64
N GLY A 141 3.36 16.87 17.71
CA GLY A 141 4.70 17.44 17.92
C GLY A 141 5.76 16.51 18.50
N GLY A 142 5.62 15.20 18.38
CA GLY A 142 6.68 14.25 18.74
C GLY A 142 7.56 13.90 17.54
N VAL A 143 8.86 13.76 17.75
CA VAL A 143 9.87 13.30 16.76
C VAL A 143 9.52 11.93 16.15
N GLY A 144 8.54 11.21 16.71
CA GLY A 144 8.04 9.92 16.21
C GLY A 144 7.00 9.99 15.09
N ALA A 145 6.42 11.16 14.80
CA ALA A 145 5.31 11.25 13.85
C ALA A 145 5.71 10.93 12.41
N HIS A 146 6.82 11.48 11.94
CA HIS A 146 7.33 11.20 10.58
C HIS A 146 7.92 9.80 10.43
N ALA A 147 8.51 9.27 11.50
CA ALA A 147 8.99 7.90 11.52
C ALA A 147 7.84 6.90 11.39
N ALA A 148 6.69 7.21 11.99
CA ALA A 148 5.52 6.35 11.96
C ALA A 148 4.86 6.23 10.57
N THR A 149 5.03 7.21 9.69
CA THR A 149 4.36 7.23 8.37
C THR A 149 5.22 6.72 7.22
N LEU A 150 6.43 6.28 7.49
CA LEU A 150 7.40 5.81 6.48
C LEU A 150 7.55 6.80 5.30
N GLY A 151 7.52 8.09 5.59
CA GLY A 151 7.68 9.17 4.61
C GLY A 151 6.40 9.52 3.84
N LEU A 152 5.23 8.98 4.20
CA LEU A 152 3.96 9.42 3.63
C LEU A 152 3.38 10.61 4.39
N ALA A 153 2.69 11.47 3.67
CA ALA A 153 1.96 12.60 4.25
C ALA A 153 0.74 12.08 5.03
N PRO A 154 0.63 12.33 6.35
CA PRO A 154 -0.46 11.81 7.19
C PRO A 154 -1.86 12.19 6.70
N GLU A 155 -1.98 13.42 6.17
CA GLU A 155 -3.23 13.91 5.61
C GLU A 155 -3.66 13.14 4.36
N SER A 156 -2.73 12.67 3.54
CA SER A 156 -3.05 11.87 2.35
C SER A 156 -3.63 10.52 2.75
N ILE A 157 -3.06 9.88 3.77
CA ILE A 157 -3.56 8.62 4.34
C ILE A 157 -4.96 8.83 4.93
N SER A 158 -5.15 9.90 5.71
CA SER A 158 -6.44 10.23 6.33
C SER A 158 -7.52 10.50 5.29
N ASN A 159 -7.17 11.12 4.16
CA ASN A 159 -8.11 11.36 3.06
C ASN A 159 -8.55 10.06 2.40
N VAL A 160 -7.61 9.14 2.12
CA VAL A 160 -7.92 7.82 1.57
C VAL A 160 -8.84 7.02 2.51
N ILE A 161 -8.53 6.98 3.82
CA ILE A 161 -9.36 6.29 4.81
C ILE A 161 -10.77 6.89 4.82
N ARG A 162 -10.89 8.22 4.86
CA ARG A 162 -12.18 8.91 4.87
C ARG A 162 -13.00 8.61 3.62
N GLU A 163 -12.40 8.59 2.45
CA GLU A 163 -13.08 8.27 1.20
C GLU A 163 -13.60 6.82 1.23
N LEU A 164 -12.80 5.86 1.72
CA LEU A 164 -13.21 4.47 1.88
C LEU A 164 -14.34 4.28 2.90
N GLU A 165 -14.34 5.04 4.01
CA GLU A 165 -15.38 5.00 5.03
C GLU A 165 -16.74 5.51 4.49
N HIS A 166 -16.71 6.45 3.55
CA HIS A 166 -17.90 7.04 2.94
C HIS A 166 -18.19 6.47 1.55
N TYR A 167 -17.47 5.40 1.15
CA TYR A 167 -17.64 4.83 -0.18
C TYR A 167 -19.05 4.27 -0.35
N ARG A 168 -19.79 4.83 -1.31
CA ARG A 168 -21.20 4.46 -1.54
C ARG A 168 -21.29 3.20 -2.40
N THR A 169 -22.08 2.24 -1.97
CA THR A 169 -22.30 0.96 -2.66
C THR A 169 -22.88 1.13 -4.08
N GLU A 170 -23.52 2.26 -4.35
CA GLU A 170 -24.08 2.60 -5.67
C GLU A 170 -23.00 2.88 -6.72
N CYS A 171 -21.77 3.19 -6.29
CA CYS A 171 -20.63 3.49 -7.15
C CYS A 171 -19.75 2.26 -7.42
N TRP A 172 -20.23 1.06 -7.16
CA TRP A 172 -19.44 -0.16 -7.25
C TRP A 172 -19.11 -0.51 -8.69
N HIS A 173 -17.84 -0.57 -8.97
CA HIS A 173 -17.32 -0.81 -10.30
C HIS A 173 -17.02 -2.30 -10.49
N THR A 174 -18.04 -3.09 -10.78
CA THR A 174 -17.89 -4.44 -11.34
C THR A 174 -17.50 -4.39 -12.82
N SER A 175 -17.05 -3.24 -13.31
CA SER A 175 -16.60 -3.04 -14.67
C SER A 175 -15.43 -3.97 -14.98
N LYS A 176 -15.50 -4.66 -16.12
CA LYS A 176 -14.43 -5.49 -16.68
C LYS A 176 -13.26 -4.67 -17.26
N THR A 177 -13.29 -3.35 -17.13
CA THR A 177 -12.18 -2.47 -17.55
C THR A 177 -10.89 -2.92 -16.89
N PRO A 178 -9.79 -3.08 -17.62
CA PRO A 178 -8.52 -3.60 -17.12
C PRO A 178 -7.99 -2.86 -15.89
N VAL A 179 -8.16 -1.54 -15.86
CA VAL A 179 -7.78 -0.69 -14.74
C VAL A 179 -8.90 0.28 -14.44
N VAL A 180 -9.26 0.40 -13.16
CA VAL A 180 -10.24 1.40 -12.69
C VAL A 180 -9.73 2.02 -11.41
N ARG A 181 -9.55 3.32 -11.41
CA ARG A 181 -9.28 4.09 -10.23
C ARG A 181 -10.60 4.32 -9.48
N VAL A 182 -10.72 3.73 -8.28
CA VAL A 182 -11.96 3.81 -7.48
C VAL A 182 -11.93 4.93 -6.44
N LEU A 183 -10.77 5.53 -6.18
CA LEU A 183 -10.60 6.64 -5.25
C LEU A 183 -10.16 7.90 -5.99
N SER A 184 -10.57 9.05 -5.51
CA SER A 184 -10.09 10.37 -5.93
C SER A 184 -8.86 10.81 -5.13
N ALA A 185 -8.75 10.36 -3.88
CA ALA A 185 -7.63 10.63 -3.01
C ALA A 185 -6.38 9.83 -3.40
N ASP A 186 -5.21 10.47 -3.29
CA ASP A 186 -3.90 9.85 -3.52
C ASP A 186 -3.14 9.66 -2.21
N LEU A 187 -2.30 8.63 -2.16
CA LEU A 187 -1.21 8.55 -1.19
C LEU A 187 -0.02 9.38 -1.69
N ARG A 188 0.50 10.28 -0.85
CA ARG A 188 1.58 11.20 -1.22
C ARG A 188 2.75 11.10 -0.25
N LEU A 189 3.96 11.28 -0.75
CA LEU A 189 5.12 11.47 0.10
C LEU A 189 5.00 12.82 0.82
N ALA A 190 5.52 12.86 2.05
CA ALA A 190 5.72 14.10 2.77
C ALA A 190 6.77 14.95 2.04
N GLY A 191 6.51 16.23 1.89
CA GLY A 191 7.41 17.20 1.27
C GLY A 191 8.60 17.54 2.17
#